data_f81e031e134f874c63cdc245ccbb6f10
#
_entry.id   f81e031e134f874c63cdc245ccbb6f10
#
_cell.length_a   1.000
_cell.length_b   1.000
_cell.length_c   1.000
_cell.angle_alpha   90.00
_cell.angle_beta   90.00
_cell.angle_gamma   90.00
#
_symmetry.space_group_name_H-M   'P 1'
#
loop_
_entity.id
_entity.type
_entity.pdbx_description
1 polymer ?
#
loop_
_entity_poly.entity_id
_entity_poly.type
_entity_poly.pdbx_seq_one_letter_code
_entity_poly.pdbx_strand_id
1 'polypeptide(L)'
;MKYDVIIIGAGPAGLFSAYELITKNKKLKIALLDKGSSVEHRICPMNKKGVPCQNCNPCAILAGYGGAGTFSDGKLNFIPRLGKSDLTKYMSESDACKLIDETEEIFNKFKMDADVYPSNMDEAIEIRKKVAIAGSKLLLIKQKHLGSDHLPEYIQGICDYLEDKGVTLIERANVIDIKTESETKHLVTYEKGKKSEVIEGKNIIVAPGRTGAKWIQELADKYGIPYLSQSIEIGVRVEVRRDIMEDITNIIYDPTIFIKTDTYGDEIRTFCTNPGGFVAKENYYGYICVNGHALKDLKSNNTNFAFISKVTLTEPVTNTRLYGESIARIANVLGDGKPIIQSLKDLRNGRRSEWHRINKGFIEPTLKDCVAGDLALVMPHRIITNILEGLEKLDKIIPGVNNDDTLLYGPEIKFFSNEIQTDNNFKLEKANVYFIGDGAGKAGNIVTAAATGLVAARDILERV
;
A
#
# COMPACT_ATOMS: atom_id res chain seq x y z
N MET A 1 15.33 26.27 -14.52
CA MET A 1 14.00 26.37 -15.15
C MET A 1 12.99 26.77 -14.10
N LYS A 2 11.89 27.49 -14.52
CA LYS A 2 10.84 27.92 -13.60
C LYS A 2 9.53 27.27 -13.99
N TYR A 3 8.80 26.77 -12.98
CA TYR A 3 7.50 26.09 -13.11
C TYR A 3 6.46 26.78 -12.22
N ASP A 4 5.19 26.68 -12.60
CA ASP A 4 4.08 27.09 -11.74
C ASP A 4 3.82 26.05 -10.66
N VAL A 5 3.97 24.77 -11.02
CA VAL A 5 3.84 23.64 -10.09
C VAL A 5 4.95 22.60 -10.31
N ILE A 6 5.59 22.18 -9.24
CA ILE A 6 6.51 21.03 -9.23
C ILE A 6 5.89 19.94 -8.40
N ILE A 7 5.74 18.74 -8.98
CA ILE A 7 5.18 17.56 -8.32
C ILE A 7 6.31 16.56 -8.11
N ILE A 8 6.47 16.07 -6.90
CA ILE A 8 7.53 15.13 -6.50
C ILE A 8 6.91 13.77 -6.21
N GLY A 9 7.14 12.82 -7.10
CA GLY A 9 6.59 11.47 -7.08
C GLY A 9 5.46 11.28 -8.10
N ALA A 10 5.68 10.37 -9.05
CA ALA A 10 4.75 10.01 -10.12
C ALA A 10 3.85 8.80 -9.76
N GLY A 11 3.52 8.62 -8.49
CA GLY A 11 2.50 7.68 -8.02
C GLY A 11 1.08 8.23 -8.25
N PRO A 12 0.01 7.50 -7.83
CA PRO A 12 -1.37 7.91 -8.05
C PRO A 12 -1.67 9.35 -7.59
N ALA A 13 -1.15 9.77 -6.43
CA ALA A 13 -1.33 11.13 -5.93
C ALA A 13 -0.74 12.19 -6.88
N GLY A 14 0.51 12.00 -7.32
CA GLY A 14 1.17 12.95 -8.22
C GLY A 14 0.58 12.96 -9.63
N LEU A 15 0.26 11.79 -10.20
CA LEU A 15 -0.35 11.68 -11.52
C LEU A 15 -1.73 12.35 -11.57
N PHE A 16 -2.57 12.14 -10.55
CA PHE A 16 -3.90 12.75 -10.48
C PHE A 16 -3.83 14.26 -10.19
N SER A 17 -2.83 14.72 -9.41
CA SER A 17 -2.57 16.16 -9.27
C SER A 17 -2.21 16.81 -10.62
N ALA A 18 -1.30 16.18 -11.36
CA ALA A 18 -0.91 16.68 -12.68
C ALA A 18 -2.08 16.70 -13.66
N TYR A 19 -2.90 15.63 -13.65
CA TYR A 19 -4.09 15.52 -14.48
C TYR A 19 -5.09 16.63 -14.19
N GLU A 20 -5.46 16.84 -12.94
CA GLU A 20 -6.43 17.87 -12.54
C GLU A 20 -5.94 19.28 -12.92
N LEU A 21 -4.68 19.60 -12.59
CA LEU A 21 -4.06 20.89 -12.91
C LEU A 21 -4.08 21.18 -14.41
N ILE A 22 -3.53 20.27 -15.22
CA ILE A 22 -3.37 20.55 -16.67
C ILE A 22 -4.69 20.46 -17.43
N THR A 23 -5.64 19.67 -16.95
CA THR A 23 -6.97 19.58 -17.56
C THR A 23 -7.78 20.86 -17.34
N LYS A 24 -7.68 21.43 -16.13
CA LYS A 24 -8.42 22.66 -15.77
C LYS A 24 -7.72 23.95 -16.24
N ASN A 25 -6.39 23.97 -16.25
CA ASN A 25 -5.62 25.13 -16.68
C ASN A 25 -4.43 24.74 -17.57
N LYS A 26 -4.64 24.72 -18.87
CA LYS A 26 -3.64 24.34 -19.90
C LYS A 26 -2.44 25.27 -19.98
N LYS A 27 -2.45 26.43 -19.30
CA LYS A 27 -1.35 27.40 -19.34
C LYS A 27 -0.29 27.14 -18.26
N LEU A 28 -0.59 26.28 -17.29
CA LEU A 28 0.34 25.96 -16.22
C LEU A 28 1.57 25.22 -16.74
N LYS A 29 2.72 25.68 -16.30
CA LYS A 29 3.99 24.96 -16.49
C LYS A 29 4.20 23.99 -15.32
N ILE A 30 4.03 22.70 -15.59
CA ILE A 30 4.08 21.64 -14.58
C ILE A 30 5.28 20.76 -14.84
N ALA A 31 6.08 20.49 -13.79
CA ALA A 31 7.09 19.43 -13.78
C ALA A 31 6.66 18.32 -12.81
N LEU A 32 6.72 17.08 -13.24
CA LEU A 32 6.49 15.90 -12.43
C LEU A 32 7.77 15.04 -12.38
N LEU A 33 8.37 14.93 -11.19
CA LEU A 33 9.63 14.24 -10.98
C LEU A 33 9.41 12.91 -10.28
N ASP A 34 10.11 11.87 -10.73
CA ASP A 34 10.19 10.60 -9.98
C ASP A 34 11.64 10.08 -9.93
N LYS A 35 12.02 9.50 -8.78
CA LYS A 35 13.34 8.91 -8.61
C LYS A 35 13.55 7.62 -9.41
N GLY A 36 12.46 6.93 -9.76
CA GLY A 36 12.49 5.74 -10.61
C GLY A 36 12.30 6.09 -12.08
N SER A 37 12.13 5.05 -12.89
CA SER A 37 12.04 5.16 -14.35
C SER A 37 10.60 5.23 -14.85
N SER A 38 10.42 5.57 -16.13
CA SER A 38 9.18 5.37 -16.89
C SER A 38 8.75 3.90 -16.86
N VAL A 39 7.47 3.64 -17.12
CA VAL A 39 6.86 2.30 -16.96
C VAL A 39 7.64 1.22 -17.72
N GLU A 40 8.00 1.48 -18.98
CA GLU A 40 8.72 0.55 -19.86
C GLU A 40 10.13 0.18 -19.36
N HIS A 41 10.77 1.08 -18.60
CA HIS A 41 12.10 0.88 -18.05
C HIS A 41 12.11 0.34 -16.61
N ARG A 42 10.94 0.09 -16.02
CA ARG A 42 10.82 -0.49 -14.68
C ARG A 42 10.96 -2.01 -14.72
N ILE A 43 12.19 -2.49 -14.76
CA ILE A 43 12.52 -3.92 -14.88
C ILE A 43 13.13 -4.41 -13.57
N CYS A 44 12.45 -5.33 -12.88
CA CYS A 44 12.98 -6.01 -11.71
C CYS A 44 13.83 -7.21 -12.15
N PRO A 45 15.13 -7.28 -11.77
CA PRO A 45 15.98 -8.42 -12.09
C PRO A 45 15.45 -9.75 -11.54
N MET A 46 14.86 -9.74 -10.34
CA MET A 46 14.24 -10.91 -9.74
C MET A 46 13.13 -11.48 -10.64
N ASN A 47 12.20 -10.63 -11.08
CA ASN A 47 11.07 -11.06 -11.92
C ASN A 47 11.51 -11.47 -13.33
N LYS A 48 12.49 -10.73 -13.90
CA LYS A 48 12.92 -10.96 -15.29
C LYS A 48 13.85 -12.15 -15.45
N LYS A 49 14.74 -12.39 -14.46
CA LYS A 49 15.83 -13.39 -14.58
C LYS A 49 15.69 -14.55 -13.58
N GLY A 50 14.69 -14.53 -12.69
CA GLY A 50 14.55 -15.54 -11.63
C GLY A 50 15.68 -15.54 -10.60
N VAL A 51 16.43 -14.45 -10.49
CA VAL A 51 17.53 -14.30 -9.51
C VAL A 51 17.00 -13.77 -8.17
N PRO A 52 17.70 -13.97 -7.04
CA PRO A 52 17.34 -13.34 -5.76
C PRO A 52 17.23 -11.82 -5.87
N CYS A 53 16.48 -11.19 -4.96
CA CYS A 53 16.35 -9.74 -4.90
C CYS A 53 17.71 -9.07 -4.79
N GLN A 54 18.00 -8.12 -5.69
CA GLN A 54 19.30 -7.44 -5.79
C GLN A 54 19.37 -6.16 -4.96
N ASN A 55 18.35 -5.85 -4.14
CA ASN A 55 18.26 -4.62 -3.34
C ASN A 55 18.52 -3.34 -4.14
N CYS A 56 17.97 -3.26 -5.35
CA CYS A 56 18.15 -2.12 -6.25
C CYS A 56 17.70 -0.80 -5.60
N ASN A 57 18.48 0.25 -5.83
CA ASN A 57 18.12 1.61 -5.39
C ASN A 57 18.16 2.58 -6.59
N PRO A 58 17.00 3.12 -7.02
CA PRO A 58 15.65 2.84 -6.52
C PRO A 58 15.14 1.43 -6.93
N CYS A 59 14.24 0.87 -6.11
CA CYS A 59 13.59 -0.39 -6.44
C CYS A 59 12.61 -0.21 -7.59
N ALA A 60 12.79 -0.97 -8.69
CA ALA A 60 11.94 -0.86 -9.88
C ALA A 60 10.47 -1.22 -9.64
N ILE A 61 10.17 -2.02 -8.60
CA ILE A 61 8.77 -2.37 -8.23
C ILE A 61 8.10 -1.22 -7.45
N LEU A 62 8.84 -0.53 -6.58
CA LEU A 62 8.28 0.43 -5.65
C LEU A 62 8.40 1.89 -6.11
N ALA A 63 9.31 2.22 -7.02
CA ALA A 63 9.56 3.59 -7.50
C ALA A 63 9.53 3.66 -9.03
N GLY A 64 9.11 4.81 -9.54
CA GLY A 64 8.92 5.11 -10.96
C GLY A 64 7.46 5.46 -11.28
N TYR A 65 7.16 5.70 -12.53
CA TYR A 65 5.84 6.14 -12.96
C TYR A 65 4.74 5.14 -12.56
N GLY A 66 3.68 5.63 -11.94
CA GLY A 66 2.63 4.86 -11.28
C GLY A 66 2.95 4.44 -9.84
N GLY A 67 4.20 4.68 -9.37
CA GLY A 67 4.63 4.33 -8.01
C GLY A 67 4.56 2.82 -7.73
N ALA A 68 4.41 2.43 -6.47
CA ALA A 68 4.24 1.03 -6.07
C ALA A 68 2.92 0.42 -6.59
N GLY A 69 1.93 1.27 -6.93
CA GLY A 69 0.65 0.85 -7.48
C GLY A 69 0.76 0.08 -8.80
N THR A 70 1.73 0.43 -9.66
CA THR A 70 1.92 -0.19 -10.99
C THR A 70 2.15 -1.70 -10.95
N PHE A 71 2.73 -2.23 -9.88
CA PHE A 71 3.02 -3.66 -9.71
C PHE A 71 2.32 -4.24 -8.48
N SER A 72 1.26 -3.57 -8.00
CA SER A 72 0.38 -4.09 -6.95
C SER A 72 -0.60 -5.12 -7.53
N ASP A 73 -1.51 -5.61 -6.68
CA ASP A 73 -2.62 -6.47 -7.10
C ASP A 73 -3.71 -5.76 -7.91
N GLY A 74 -3.60 -4.43 -8.07
CA GLY A 74 -4.54 -3.65 -8.89
C GLY A 74 -5.93 -3.49 -8.29
N LYS A 75 -6.05 -3.57 -6.97
CA LYS A 75 -7.32 -3.33 -6.29
C LYS A 75 -7.58 -1.85 -6.12
N LEU A 76 -8.70 -1.38 -6.63
CA LEU A 76 -9.22 -0.05 -6.42
C LEU A 76 -10.36 -0.11 -5.40
N ASN A 77 -10.16 0.50 -4.24
CA ASN A 77 -11.14 0.55 -3.14
C ASN A 77 -11.80 1.92 -3.11
N PHE A 78 -13.05 2.01 -3.54
CA PHE A 78 -13.81 3.26 -3.63
C PHE A 78 -14.58 3.51 -2.34
N ILE A 79 -13.87 3.98 -1.33
CA ILE A 79 -14.40 4.35 -0.03
C ILE A 79 -13.55 5.48 0.57
N PRO A 80 -14.16 6.50 1.21
CA PRO A 80 -13.42 7.62 1.78
C PRO A 80 -12.60 7.25 3.03
N ARG A 81 -12.97 6.13 3.69
CA ARG A 81 -12.31 5.68 4.92
C ARG A 81 -11.99 4.19 4.88
N LEU A 82 -10.69 3.85 4.85
CA LEU A 82 -10.20 2.48 4.90
C LEU A 82 -8.90 2.40 5.69
N GLY A 83 -8.93 1.72 6.83
CA GLY A 83 -7.79 1.67 7.73
C GLY A 83 -7.42 3.06 8.23
N LYS A 84 -6.20 3.51 7.91
CA LYS A 84 -5.73 4.86 8.26
C LYS A 84 -6.00 5.93 7.21
N SER A 85 -6.33 5.53 6.00
CA SER A 85 -6.84 6.47 4.99
C SER A 85 -8.21 6.95 5.43
N ASP A 86 -8.33 8.22 5.76
CA ASP A 86 -9.58 8.81 6.22
C ASP A 86 -9.70 10.25 5.73
N LEU A 87 -10.37 10.42 4.60
CA LEU A 87 -10.64 11.75 4.01
C LEU A 87 -11.62 12.56 4.85
N THR A 88 -12.43 11.90 5.69
CA THR A 88 -13.40 12.60 6.55
C THR A 88 -12.75 13.40 7.67
N LYS A 89 -11.45 13.24 7.88
CA LYS A 89 -10.66 14.13 8.75
C LYS A 89 -10.49 15.54 8.17
N TYR A 90 -10.60 15.69 6.85
CA TYR A 90 -10.28 16.91 6.12
C TYR A 90 -11.50 17.56 5.46
N MET A 91 -12.59 16.81 5.29
CA MET A 91 -13.82 17.27 4.65
C MET A 91 -15.04 16.54 5.19
N SER A 92 -16.24 16.98 4.82
CA SER A 92 -17.49 16.26 5.17
C SER A 92 -17.52 14.87 4.53
N GLU A 93 -18.23 13.91 5.13
CA GLU A 93 -18.38 12.58 4.58
C GLU A 93 -19.02 12.60 3.18
N SER A 94 -20.00 13.50 2.96
CA SER A 94 -20.64 13.69 1.66
C SER A 94 -19.65 14.15 0.59
N ASP A 95 -18.77 15.11 0.92
CA ASP A 95 -17.78 15.62 -0.02
C ASP A 95 -16.68 14.60 -0.28
N ALA A 96 -16.29 13.83 0.75
CA ALA A 96 -15.35 12.74 0.61
C ALA A 96 -15.89 11.63 -0.31
N CYS A 97 -17.18 11.27 -0.21
CA CYS A 97 -17.81 10.31 -1.12
C CYS A 97 -17.84 10.83 -2.56
N LYS A 98 -18.24 12.09 -2.79
CA LYS A 98 -18.23 12.72 -4.13
C LYS A 98 -16.83 12.72 -4.73
N LEU A 99 -15.82 13.05 -3.93
CA LEU A 99 -14.42 13.06 -4.37
C LEU A 99 -13.95 11.65 -4.78
N ILE A 100 -14.38 10.60 -4.09
CA ILE A 100 -14.10 9.20 -4.45
C ILE A 100 -14.77 8.84 -5.78
N ASP A 101 -16.04 9.23 -5.98
CA ASP A 101 -16.77 8.99 -7.23
C ASP A 101 -16.10 9.72 -8.41
N GLU A 102 -15.71 10.99 -8.26
CA GLU A 102 -14.96 11.75 -9.27
C GLU A 102 -13.59 11.10 -9.56
N THR A 103 -12.94 10.56 -8.53
CA THR A 103 -11.67 9.83 -8.69
C THR A 103 -11.87 8.55 -9.51
N GLU A 104 -12.98 7.82 -9.29
CA GLU A 104 -13.34 6.66 -10.10
C GLU A 104 -13.57 7.03 -11.57
N GLU A 105 -14.27 8.13 -11.84
CA GLU A 105 -14.50 8.60 -13.21
C GLU A 105 -13.18 8.84 -13.95
N ILE A 106 -12.17 9.37 -13.26
CA ILE A 106 -10.86 9.60 -13.86
C ILE A 106 -10.15 8.26 -14.14
N PHE A 107 -10.20 7.30 -13.21
CA PHE A 107 -9.66 5.95 -13.47
C PHE A 107 -10.32 5.33 -14.70
N ASN A 108 -11.65 5.41 -14.82
CA ASN A 108 -12.41 4.85 -15.94
C ASN A 108 -12.02 5.50 -17.29
N LYS A 109 -11.71 6.81 -17.32
CA LYS A 109 -11.21 7.50 -18.53
C LYS A 109 -9.90 6.89 -19.06
N PHE A 110 -9.09 6.34 -18.18
CA PHE A 110 -7.84 5.65 -18.52
C PHE A 110 -7.98 4.13 -18.59
N LYS A 111 -9.19 3.63 -18.92
CA LYS A 111 -9.52 2.21 -19.11
C LYS A 111 -9.33 1.35 -17.84
N MET A 112 -9.23 1.96 -16.68
CA MET A 112 -9.19 1.24 -15.40
C MET A 112 -10.59 0.87 -14.94
N ASP A 113 -11.38 0.34 -15.86
CA ASP A 113 -12.72 -0.16 -15.61
C ASP A 113 -12.69 -1.70 -15.58
N ALA A 114 -13.35 -2.27 -14.58
CA ALA A 114 -13.40 -3.71 -14.34
C ALA A 114 -14.69 -4.04 -13.57
N ASP A 115 -14.97 -5.34 -13.42
CA ASP A 115 -16.10 -5.81 -12.64
C ASP A 115 -16.10 -5.21 -11.24
N VAL A 116 -17.28 -4.77 -10.81
CA VAL A 116 -17.47 -4.15 -9.51
C VAL A 116 -17.82 -5.22 -8.48
N TYR A 117 -17.18 -5.15 -7.33
CA TYR A 117 -17.52 -5.93 -6.13
C TYR A 117 -18.07 -5.00 -5.04
N PRO A 118 -19.00 -5.46 -4.20
CA PRO A 118 -19.65 -6.78 -4.25
C PRO A 118 -20.36 -7.03 -5.59
N SER A 119 -20.20 -8.27 -6.12
CA SER A 119 -20.90 -8.69 -7.35
C SER A 119 -22.41 -8.80 -7.17
N ASN A 120 -22.83 -9.06 -5.94
CA ASN A 120 -24.22 -9.09 -5.50
C ASN A 120 -24.34 -8.44 -4.12
N MET A 121 -25.05 -7.31 -4.02
CA MET A 121 -25.16 -6.55 -2.78
C MET A 121 -26.02 -7.26 -1.73
N ASP A 122 -27.08 -7.95 -2.13
CA ASP A 122 -27.97 -8.66 -1.19
C ASP A 122 -27.22 -9.80 -0.52
N GLU A 123 -26.46 -10.59 -1.29
CA GLU A 123 -25.61 -11.66 -0.76
C GLU A 123 -24.50 -11.09 0.13
N ALA A 124 -23.91 -9.96 -0.23
CA ALA A 124 -22.89 -9.28 0.59
C ALA A 124 -23.47 -8.82 1.94
N ILE A 125 -24.73 -8.37 1.97
CA ILE A 125 -25.43 -7.99 3.20
C ILE A 125 -25.67 -9.24 4.08
N GLU A 126 -26.04 -10.38 3.48
CA GLU A 126 -26.19 -11.63 4.23
C GLU A 126 -24.85 -12.13 4.80
N ILE A 127 -23.76 -12.03 4.03
CA ILE A 127 -22.41 -12.31 4.55
C ILE A 127 -22.09 -11.37 5.72
N ARG A 128 -22.36 -10.07 5.60
CA ARG A 128 -22.15 -9.10 6.68
C ARG A 128 -22.93 -9.46 7.94
N LYS A 129 -24.16 -9.94 7.81
CA LYS A 129 -24.96 -10.44 8.96
C LYS A 129 -24.32 -11.66 9.61
N LYS A 130 -23.87 -12.65 8.81
CA LYS A 130 -23.13 -13.83 9.33
C LYS A 130 -21.90 -13.42 10.13
N VAL A 131 -21.12 -12.47 9.58
CA VAL A 131 -19.94 -11.94 10.26
C VAL A 131 -20.31 -11.25 11.57
N ALA A 132 -21.40 -10.47 11.61
CA ALA A 132 -21.88 -9.80 12.81
C ALA A 132 -22.36 -10.80 13.88
N ILE A 133 -23.05 -11.85 13.48
CA ILE A 133 -23.48 -12.94 14.39
C ILE A 133 -22.28 -13.65 15.02
N ALA A 134 -21.19 -13.80 14.28
CA ALA A 134 -19.92 -14.34 14.79
C ALA A 134 -19.12 -13.35 15.68
N GLY A 135 -19.68 -12.18 16.01
CA GLY A 135 -19.04 -11.18 16.86
C GLY A 135 -17.93 -10.38 16.16
N SER A 136 -17.95 -10.34 14.84
CA SER A 136 -16.93 -9.67 14.01
C SER A 136 -17.60 -8.60 13.12
N LYS A 137 -16.79 -7.78 12.42
CA LYS A 137 -17.28 -6.70 11.57
C LYS A 137 -16.73 -6.86 10.16
N LEU A 138 -17.62 -6.92 9.16
CA LEU A 138 -17.25 -6.85 7.75
C LEU A 138 -17.46 -5.43 7.22
N LEU A 139 -16.44 -4.89 6.58
CA LEU A 139 -16.54 -3.63 5.84
C LEU A 139 -16.92 -3.93 4.39
N LEU A 140 -18.08 -3.44 3.97
CA LEU A 140 -18.49 -3.51 2.56
C LEU A 140 -17.89 -2.33 1.81
N ILE A 141 -17.09 -2.61 0.80
CA ILE A 141 -16.35 -1.62 0.02
C ILE A 141 -16.67 -1.87 -1.46
N LYS A 142 -17.00 -0.80 -2.19
CA LYS A 142 -17.00 -0.87 -3.65
C LYS A 142 -15.58 -1.07 -4.15
N GLN A 143 -15.32 -2.17 -4.84
CA GLN A 143 -13.98 -2.56 -5.30
C GLN A 143 -13.98 -2.88 -6.78
N LYS A 144 -12.86 -2.58 -7.45
CA LYS A 144 -12.52 -3.11 -8.79
C LYS A 144 -11.18 -3.81 -8.71
N HIS A 145 -11.00 -4.88 -9.46
CA HIS A 145 -9.74 -5.60 -9.56
C HIS A 145 -9.22 -5.57 -10.98
N LEU A 146 -8.13 -4.85 -11.19
CA LEU A 146 -7.53 -4.63 -12.51
C LEU A 146 -6.53 -5.72 -12.90
N GLY A 147 -5.97 -6.45 -11.93
CA GLY A 147 -4.85 -7.38 -12.12
C GLY A 147 -3.50 -6.67 -12.19
N SER A 148 -2.47 -7.33 -11.67
CA SER A 148 -1.10 -6.78 -11.69
C SER A 148 -0.50 -6.74 -13.11
N ASP A 149 -1.00 -7.56 -13.99
CA ASP A 149 -0.55 -7.75 -15.37
C ASP A 149 -0.95 -6.60 -16.31
N HIS A 150 -2.08 -5.91 -16.05
CA HIS A 150 -2.59 -4.83 -16.90
C HIS A 150 -2.25 -3.41 -16.41
N LEU A 151 -1.88 -3.25 -15.14
CA LEU A 151 -1.61 -1.93 -14.56
C LEU A 151 -0.54 -1.11 -15.31
N PRO A 152 0.57 -1.70 -15.80
CA PRO A 152 1.59 -0.93 -16.54
C PRO A 152 1.02 -0.20 -17.75
N GLU A 153 0.12 -0.83 -18.52
CA GLU A 153 -0.52 -0.23 -19.71
C GLU A 153 -1.38 0.97 -19.33
N TYR A 154 -2.18 0.85 -18.28
CA TYR A 154 -3.04 1.93 -17.82
C TYR A 154 -2.24 3.14 -17.33
N ILE A 155 -1.17 2.91 -16.58
CA ILE A 155 -0.28 3.95 -16.10
C ILE A 155 0.44 4.65 -17.26
N GLN A 156 0.90 3.88 -18.26
CA GLN A 156 1.50 4.46 -19.46
C GLN A 156 0.51 5.40 -20.16
N GLY A 157 -0.75 4.99 -20.31
CA GLY A 157 -1.79 5.84 -20.91
C GLY A 157 -2.01 7.16 -20.18
N ILE A 158 -1.89 7.19 -18.84
CA ILE A 158 -1.93 8.44 -18.07
C ILE A 158 -0.70 9.30 -18.37
N CYS A 159 0.49 8.70 -18.38
CA CYS A 159 1.74 9.43 -18.65
C CYS A 159 1.74 10.05 -20.04
N ASP A 160 1.35 9.30 -21.06
CA ASP A 160 1.24 9.76 -22.45
C ASP A 160 0.28 10.95 -22.55
N TYR A 161 -0.89 10.86 -21.89
CA TYR A 161 -1.84 11.96 -21.84
C TYR A 161 -1.25 13.23 -21.21
N LEU A 162 -0.52 13.11 -20.11
CA LEU A 162 0.10 14.25 -19.43
C LEU A 162 1.18 14.91 -20.30
N GLU A 163 2.02 14.13 -20.96
CA GLU A 163 3.04 14.65 -21.89
C GLU A 163 2.42 15.34 -23.09
N ASP A 164 1.38 14.77 -23.69
CA ASP A 164 0.61 15.39 -24.78
C ASP A 164 -0.02 16.73 -24.38
N LYS A 165 -0.36 16.92 -23.12
CA LYS A 165 -0.87 18.18 -22.58
C LYS A 165 0.22 19.17 -22.15
N GLY A 166 1.49 18.80 -22.26
CA GLY A 166 2.63 19.67 -21.99
C GLY A 166 3.17 19.61 -20.56
N VAL A 167 2.81 18.58 -19.78
CA VAL A 167 3.46 18.31 -18.49
C VAL A 167 4.86 17.76 -18.74
N THR A 168 5.87 18.34 -18.07
CA THR A 168 7.25 17.85 -18.16
C THR A 168 7.46 16.68 -17.19
N LEU A 169 7.55 15.46 -17.70
CA LEU A 169 7.88 14.28 -16.89
C LEU A 169 9.39 14.10 -16.81
N ILE A 170 9.94 13.97 -15.58
CA ILE A 170 11.39 13.82 -15.33
C ILE A 170 11.62 12.54 -14.55
N GLU A 171 12.00 11.49 -15.24
CA GLU A 171 12.37 10.21 -14.63
C GLU A 171 13.80 10.23 -14.08
N ARG A 172 14.10 9.29 -13.15
CA ARG A 172 15.41 9.13 -12.49
C ARG A 172 15.87 10.41 -11.82
N ALA A 173 14.93 11.22 -11.35
CA ALA A 173 15.15 12.49 -10.65
C ALA A 173 14.93 12.29 -9.15
N ASN A 174 15.98 11.98 -8.42
CA ASN A 174 15.93 11.80 -6.98
C ASN A 174 15.95 13.17 -6.28
N VAL A 175 14.80 13.65 -5.86
CA VAL A 175 14.72 14.91 -5.11
C VAL A 175 15.33 14.72 -3.73
N ILE A 176 16.30 15.57 -3.41
CA ILE A 176 17.08 15.53 -2.16
C ILE A 176 16.70 16.65 -1.20
N ASP A 177 16.25 17.80 -1.72
CA ASP A 177 15.90 18.95 -0.87
C ASP A 177 14.82 19.84 -1.50
N ILE A 178 14.07 20.57 -0.63
CA ILE A 178 13.12 21.61 -0.98
C ILE A 178 13.41 22.80 -0.09
N LYS A 179 14.03 23.83 -0.65
CA LYS A 179 14.30 25.08 0.07
C LYS A 179 13.22 26.10 -0.25
N THR A 180 12.46 26.51 0.76
CA THR A 180 11.45 27.57 0.67
C THR A 180 12.12 28.93 0.94
N GLU A 181 12.10 29.83 -0.04
CA GLU A 181 12.61 31.20 0.09
C GLU A 181 11.51 32.22 0.40
N SER A 182 10.28 31.97 -0.07
CA SER A 182 9.07 32.71 0.27
C SER A 182 7.84 31.79 0.12
N GLU A 183 6.65 32.27 0.43
CA GLU A 183 5.41 31.49 0.28
C GLU A 183 5.24 30.91 -1.12
N THR A 184 5.66 31.64 -2.17
CA THR A 184 5.50 31.28 -3.58
C THR A 184 6.81 31.07 -4.33
N LYS A 185 7.93 30.90 -3.61
CA LYS A 185 9.25 30.66 -4.23
C LYS A 185 9.98 29.53 -3.53
N HIS A 186 10.08 28.42 -4.25
CA HIS A 186 10.70 27.20 -3.75
C HIS A 186 11.76 26.71 -4.72
N LEU A 187 12.90 26.28 -4.19
CA LEU A 187 13.99 25.64 -4.94
C LEU A 187 13.98 24.16 -4.65
N VAL A 188 13.75 23.35 -5.69
CA VAL A 188 13.78 21.89 -5.61
C VAL A 188 15.10 21.42 -6.18
N THR A 189 15.89 20.75 -5.34
CA THR A 189 17.17 20.15 -5.72
C THR A 189 16.98 18.66 -5.94
N TYR A 190 17.38 18.17 -7.09
CA TYR A 190 17.35 16.74 -7.41
C TYR A 190 18.63 16.26 -8.06
N GLU A 191 18.88 14.97 -7.91
CA GLU A 191 20.01 14.27 -8.54
C GLU A 191 19.52 13.42 -9.70
N LYS A 192 20.18 13.53 -10.85
CA LYS A 192 19.98 12.67 -12.02
C LYS A 192 21.32 12.07 -12.44
N GLY A 193 21.52 10.79 -12.09
CA GLY A 193 22.83 10.16 -12.20
C GLY A 193 23.85 10.82 -11.26
N LYS A 194 24.92 11.39 -11.83
CA LYS A 194 25.98 12.11 -11.08
C LYS A 194 25.79 13.63 -11.05
N LYS A 195 24.72 14.14 -11.66
CA LYS A 195 24.48 15.59 -11.75
C LYS A 195 23.43 16.01 -10.74
N SER A 196 23.68 17.11 -10.05
CA SER A 196 22.70 17.80 -9.23
C SER A 196 22.15 18.96 -10.00
N GLU A 197 20.82 19.10 -10.03
CA GLU A 197 20.09 20.14 -10.71
C GLU A 197 19.12 20.83 -9.75
N VAL A 198 18.85 22.11 -10.00
CA VAL A 198 17.92 22.93 -9.23
C VAL A 198 16.87 23.52 -10.16
N ILE A 199 15.62 23.37 -9.78
CA ILE A 199 14.49 24.00 -10.46
C ILE A 199 13.67 24.84 -9.47
N GLU A 200 13.04 25.91 -9.96
CA GLU A 200 12.23 26.83 -9.16
C GLU A 200 10.77 26.59 -9.44
N GLY A 201 9.94 26.51 -8.38
CA GLY A 201 8.50 26.39 -8.46
C GLY A 201 7.76 27.36 -7.56
N LYS A 202 6.54 27.76 -7.97
CA LYS A 202 5.65 28.59 -7.15
C LYS A 202 4.87 27.75 -6.14
N ASN A 203 4.50 26.54 -6.54
CA ASN A 203 3.75 25.56 -5.73
C ASN A 203 4.48 24.23 -5.80
N ILE A 204 4.60 23.52 -4.69
CA ILE A 204 5.26 22.20 -4.61
C ILE A 204 4.26 21.17 -4.08
N ILE A 205 4.10 20.06 -4.77
CA ILE A 205 3.33 18.90 -4.31
C ILE A 205 4.30 17.76 -3.99
N VAL A 206 4.34 17.33 -2.73
CA VAL A 206 5.23 16.29 -2.22
C VAL A 206 4.44 14.98 -2.09
N ALA A 207 4.64 14.08 -3.04
CA ALA A 207 3.90 12.82 -3.17
C ALA A 207 4.79 11.58 -3.42
N PRO A 208 5.94 11.38 -2.74
CA PRO A 208 6.92 10.36 -3.12
C PRO A 208 6.54 8.94 -2.71
N GLY A 209 5.33 8.72 -2.20
CA GLY A 209 4.84 7.43 -1.75
C GLY A 209 5.63 6.87 -0.56
N ARG A 210 5.36 5.60 -0.18
CA ARG A 210 5.95 4.99 1.03
C ARG A 210 7.47 4.89 0.98
N THR A 211 8.07 4.73 -0.19
CA THR A 211 9.55 4.68 -0.33
C THR A 211 10.22 6.02 -0.07
N GLY A 212 9.45 7.12 -0.07
CA GLY A 212 9.89 8.45 0.29
C GLY A 212 9.58 8.86 1.74
N ALA A 213 8.93 8.00 2.53
CA ALA A 213 8.50 8.34 3.89
C ALA A 213 9.68 8.75 4.80
N LYS A 214 10.81 8.07 4.69
CA LYS A 214 12.04 8.42 5.43
C LYS A 214 12.56 9.80 5.01
N TRP A 215 12.62 10.07 3.72
CA TRP A 215 13.05 11.37 3.20
C TRP A 215 12.11 12.50 3.62
N ILE A 216 10.79 12.28 3.61
CA ILE A 216 9.82 13.26 4.14
C ILE A 216 10.08 13.56 5.62
N GLN A 217 10.36 12.54 6.42
CA GLN A 217 10.68 12.72 7.84
C GLN A 217 11.97 13.55 8.01
N GLU A 218 13.04 13.21 7.29
CA GLU A 218 14.30 13.95 7.29
C GLU A 218 14.10 15.42 6.87
N LEU A 219 13.23 15.66 5.87
CA LEU A 219 12.85 17.00 5.43
C LEU A 219 12.05 17.74 6.51
N ALA A 220 11.11 17.06 7.15
CA ALA A 220 10.31 17.62 8.23
C ALA A 220 11.18 18.00 9.44
N ASP A 221 12.09 17.11 9.85
CA ASP A 221 13.05 17.36 10.92
C ASP A 221 13.96 18.57 10.61
N LYS A 222 14.46 18.62 9.35
CA LYS A 222 15.33 19.71 8.88
C LYS A 222 14.67 21.08 8.92
N TYR A 223 13.39 21.15 8.54
CA TYR A 223 12.67 22.41 8.41
C TYR A 223 11.65 22.68 9.53
N GLY A 224 11.64 21.83 10.57
CA GLY A 224 10.73 21.99 11.72
C GLY A 224 9.25 21.82 11.36
N ILE A 225 8.93 20.96 10.35
CA ILE A 225 7.57 20.68 9.95
C ILE A 225 6.98 19.64 10.92
N PRO A 226 5.88 19.95 11.62
CA PRO A 226 5.31 19.03 12.58
C PRO A 226 4.69 17.79 11.91
N TYR A 227 4.85 16.62 12.56
CA TYR A 227 4.22 15.36 12.13
C TYR A 227 3.83 14.51 13.33
N LEU A 228 2.88 13.59 13.11
CA LEU A 228 2.44 12.60 14.08
C LEU A 228 2.87 11.20 13.64
N SER A 229 3.46 10.45 14.56
CA SER A 229 3.76 9.04 14.35
C SER A 229 2.48 8.22 14.29
N GLN A 230 2.45 7.25 13.37
CA GLN A 230 1.29 6.36 13.21
C GLN A 230 1.58 4.98 13.80
N SER A 231 0.52 4.21 14.15
CA SER A 231 0.65 2.84 14.62
C SER A 231 1.17 1.94 13.48
N ILE A 232 1.58 0.72 13.81
CA ILE A 232 2.01 -0.30 12.88
C ILE A 232 1.06 -1.49 12.93
N GLU A 233 0.91 -2.22 11.82
CA GLU A 233 0.18 -3.49 11.81
C GLU A 233 1.15 -4.62 11.46
N ILE A 234 1.09 -5.70 12.23
CA ILE A 234 2.02 -6.84 12.13
C ILE A 234 1.23 -8.14 12.18
N GLY A 235 1.61 -9.09 11.36
CA GLY A 235 1.01 -10.42 11.33
C GLY A 235 1.65 -11.31 10.28
N VAL A 236 0.81 -12.11 9.64
CA VAL A 236 1.21 -13.14 8.68
C VAL A 236 0.39 -13.03 7.39
N ARG A 237 0.93 -13.58 6.31
CA ARG A 237 0.17 -13.95 5.13
C ARG A 237 -0.36 -15.37 5.34
N VAL A 238 -1.66 -15.53 5.31
CA VAL A 238 -2.35 -16.81 5.39
C VAL A 238 -2.60 -17.32 3.99
N GLU A 239 -2.32 -18.59 3.74
CA GLU A 239 -2.62 -19.26 2.48
C GLU A 239 -3.46 -20.50 2.75
N VAL A 240 -4.59 -20.59 2.07
CA VAL A 240 -5.55 -21.69 2.12
C VAL A 240 -5.90 -22.16 0.71
N ARG A 241 -6.53 -23.32 0.58
CA ARG A 241 -7.10 -23.72 -0.71
C ARG A 241 -8.14 -22.70 -1.18
N ARG A 242 -8.21 -22.51 -2.49
CA ARG A 242 -9.09 -21.52 -3.12
C ARG A 242 -10.56 -21.78 -2.80
N ASP A 243 -11.00 -23.05 -2.82
CA ASP A 243 -12.37 -23.46 -2.55
C ASP A 243 -12.89 -23.06 -1.14
N ILE A 244 -11.99 -22.94 -0.15
CA ILE A 244 -12.35 -22.47 1.21
C ILE A 244 -12.84 -21.03 1.21
N MET A 245 -12.33 -20.21 0.31
CA MET A 245 -12.63 -18.77 0.27
C MET A 245 -13.64 -18.39 -0.83
N GLU A 246 -13.97 -19.29 -1.76
CA GLU A 246 -14.77 -18.96 -2.96
C GLU A 246 -16.15 -18.43 -2.64
N ASP A 247 -16.84 -18.97 -1.65
CA ASP A 247 -18.19 -18.53 -1.27
C ASP A 247 -18.24 -17.04 -0.89
N ILE A 248 -17.15 -16.53 -0.31
CA ILE A 248 -17.09 -15.11 0.04
C ILE A 248 -16.40 -14.28 -1.04
N THR A 249 -15.34 -14.79 -1.66
CA THR A 249 -14.53 -13.99 -2.61
C THR A 249 -15.18 -13.81 -3.98
N ASN A 250 -16.11 -14.68 -4.37
CA ASN A 250 -16.93 -14.51 -5.57
C ASN A 250 -17.95 -13.37 -5.43
N ILE A 251 -18.33 -13.01 -4.19
CA ILE A 251 -19.26 -11.93 -3.89
C ILE A 251 -18.50 -10.68 -3.48
N ILE A 252 -17.54 -10.80 -2.57
CA ILE A 252 -16.70 -9.72 -2.05
C ILE A 252 -15.24 -10.10 -2.32
N TYR A 253 -14.63 -9.53 -3.35
CA TYR A 253 -13.29 -9.93 -3.82
C TYR A 253 -12.22 -9.87 -2.73
N ASP A 254 -12.21 -8.80 -1.94
CA ASP A 254 -11.25 -8.58 -0.84
C ASP A 254 -12.02 -8.28 0.47
N PRO A 255 -12.53 -9.31 1.14
CA PRO A 255 -13.30 -9.13 2.37
C PRO A 255 -12.40 -8.61 3.49
N THR A 256 -12.69 -7.42 3.99
CA THR A 256 -12.03 -6.84 5.16
C THR A 256 -12.86 -7.12 6.41
N ILE A 257 -12.45 -8.14 7.17
CA ILE A 257 -13.13 -8.61 8.39
C ILE A 257 -12.29 -8.22 9.60
N PHE A 258 -12.87 -7.45 10.50
CA PHE A 258 -12.27 -7.06 11.78
C PHE A 258 -12.76 -8.00 12.88
N ILE A 259 -11.81 -8.55 13.62
CA ILE A 259 -12.02 -9.53 14.70
C ILE A 259 -11.36 -9.01 15.96
N LYS A 260 -12.12 -9.00 17.08
CA LYS A 260 -11.56 -8.69 18.39
C LYS A 260 -11.12 -9.98 19.07
N THR A 261 -9.86 -10.02 19.53
CA THR A 261 -9.28 -11.18 20.22
C THR A 261 -9.72 -11.21 21.68
N ASP A 262 -9.74 -12.40 22.30
CA ASP A 262 -10.26 -12.55 23.67
C ASP A 262 -9.19 -12.24 24.71
N THR A 263 -7.97 -12.74 24.54
CA THR A 263 -6.89 -12.59 25.53
C THR A 263 -6.47 -11.14 25.73
N TYR A 264 -6.26 -10.43 24.63
CA TYR A 264 -5.73 -9.04 24.71
C TYR A 264 -6.76 -7.97 24.34
N GLY A 265 -7.91 -8.36 23.80
CA GLY A 265 -8.90 -7.42 23.28
C GLY A 265 -8.40 -6.61 22.08
N ASP A 266 -7.34 -7.08 21.44
CA ASP A 266 -6.78 -6.44 20.26
C ASP A 266 -7.63 -6.68 19.03
N GLU A 267 -7.54 -5.76 18.06
CA GLU A 267 -8.16 -5.95 16.75
C GLU A 267 -7.17 -6.60 15.78
N ILE A 268 -7.58 -7.71 15.18
CA ILE A 268 -6.91 -8.35 14.06
C ILE A 268 -7.85 -8.36 12.85
N ARG A 269 -7.33 -8.25 11.65
CA ARG A 269 -8.16 -8.17 10.46
C ARG A 269 -7.59 -8.92 9.26
N THR A 270 -8.48 -9.36 8.38
CA THR A 270 -8.11 -9.75 7.02
C THR A 270 -7.83 -8.50 6.18
N PHE A 271 -6.89 -8.62 5.27
CA PHE A 271 -6.51 -7.52 4.38
C PHE A 271 -5.86 -8.07 3.11
N CYS A 272 -6.05 -7.38 1.99
CA CYS A 272 -5.38 -7.70 0.73
C CYS A 272 -5.54 -9.20 0.36
N THR A 273 -6.80 -9.66 0.32
CA THR A 273 -7.15 -11.02 -0.12
C THR A 273 -6.90 -11.16 -1.61
N ASN A 274 -6.29 -12.27 -2.01
CA ASN A 274 -5.93 -12.59 -3.39
C ASN A 274 -6.51 -13.95 -3.79
N PRO A 275 -7.75 -13.99 -4.32
CA PRO A 275 -8.37 -15.23 -4.78
C PRO A 275 -7.62 -15.80 -5.99
N GLY A 276 -7.21 -17.07 -5.91
CA GLY A 276 -6.37 -17.67 -6.95
C GLY A 276 -5.01 -16.98 -7.12
N GLY A 277 -4.55 -16.28 -6.10
CA GLY A 277 -3.32 -15.49 -6.15
C GLY A 277 -2.09 -16.23 -5.61
N PHE A 278 -1.01 -15.49 -5.50
CA PHE A 278 0.30 -15.99 -5.10
C PHE A 278 0.83 -15.21 -3.91
N VAL A 279 1.48 -15.89 -2.98
CA VAL A 279 2.27 -15.23 -1.93
C VAL A 279 3.54 -14.70 -2.57
N ALA A 280 3.92 -13.47 -2.24
CA ALA A 280 5.08 -12.78 -2.80
C ALA A 280 6.03 -12.27 -1.73
N LYS A 281 7.29 -12.07 -2.11
CA LYS A 281 8.27 -11.36 -1.29
C LYS A 281 8.16 -9.86 -1.55
N GLU A 282 8.24 -9.08 -0.49
CA GLU A 282 8.30 -7.62 -0.55
C GLU A 282 9.54 -7.13 0.21
N ASN A 283 10.33 -6.26 -0.41
CA ASN A 283 11.50 -5.69 0.21
C ASN A 283 11.19 -4.33 0.82
N TYR A 284 11.27 -4.21 2.13
CA TYR A 284 11.18 -2.97 2.88
C TYR A 284 12.54 -2.60 3.49
N TYR A 285 13.13 -1.51 3.03
CA TYR A 285 14.36 -0.96 3.60
C TYR A 285 15.50 -1.97 3.74
N GLY A 286 15.57 -2.95 2.82
CA GLY A 286 16.59 -4.02 2.85
C GLY A 286 16.16 -5.29 3.59
N TYR A 287 14.99 -5.31 4.20
CA TYR A 287 14.42 -6.51 4.83
C TYR A 287 13.35 -7.15 3.95
N ILE A 288 13.39 -8.46 3.85
CA ILE A 288 12.38 -9.23 3.10
C ILE A 288 11.22 -9.57 4.03
N CYS A 289 10.05 -9.10 3.66
CA CYS A 289 8.75 -9.43 4.25
C CYS A 289 7.89 -10.17 3.21
N VAL A 290 6.66 -10.50 3.58
CA VAL A 290 5.69 -11.12 2.66
C VAL A 290 4.59 -10.14 2.27
N ASN A 291 4.01 -10.41 1.11
CA ASN A 291 2.82 -9.77 0.57
C ASN A 291 2.10 -10.80 -0.32
N GLY A 292 1.03 -10.41 -1.01
CA GLY A 292 0.36 -11.22 -2.01
C GLY A 292 0.06 -10.44 -3.27
N HIS A 293 -0.15 -11.15 -4.36
CA HIS A 293 -0.65 -10.56 -5.60
C HIS A 293 -1.57 -11.54 -6.32
N ALA A 294 -2.46 -10.99 -7.14
CA ALA A 294 -3.33 -11.75 -8.00
C ALA A 294 -3.16 -11.25 -9.44
N LEU A 295 -2.94 -12.20 -10.35
CA LEU A 295 -2.94 -11.95 -11.78
C LEU A 295 -4.35 -12.12 -12.33
N LYS A 296 -4.71 -11.42 -13.40
CA LYS A 296 -6.01 -11.60 -14.04
C LYS A 296 -6.05 -12.91 -14.81
N ASP A 297 -4.99 -13.18 -15.56
CA ASP A 297 -4.94 -14.28 -16.53
C ASP A 297 -4.35 -15.58 -15.97
N LEU A 298 -3.66 -15.55 -14.84
CA LEU A 298 -3.06 -16.73 -14.19
C LEU A 298 -3.58 -16.88 -12.77
N LYS A 299 -4.16 -18.05 -12.48
CA LYS A 299 -4.70 -18.36 -11.14
C LYS A 299 -3.98 -19.57 -10.54
N SER A 300 -3.73 -19.50 -9.22
CA SER A 300 -3.30 -20.65 -8.42
C SER A 300 -4.53 -21.41 -7.88
N ASN A 301 -4.27 -22.58 -7.29
CA ASN A 301 -5.28 -23.36 -6.57
C ASN A 301 -5.54 -22.84 -5.14
N ASN A 302 -4.89 -21.74 -4.74
CA ASN A 302 -4.94 -21.20 -3.40
C ASN A 302 -5.53 -19.79 -3.40
N THR A 303 -6.01 -19.37 -2.25
CA THR A 303 -6.29 -17.97 -1.89
C THR A 303 -5.38 -17.59 -0.75
N ASN A 304 -4.79 -16.40 -0.81
CA ASN A 304 -4.02 -15.88 0.30
C ASN A 304 -4.52 -14.51 0.75
N PHE A 305 -4.33 -14.20 2.02
CA PHE A 305 -4.69 -12.91 2.61
C PHE A 305 -3.74 -12.54 3.74
N ALA A 306 -3.52 -11.24 3.96
CA ALA A 306 -2.84 -10.74 5.14
C ALA A 306 -3.77 -10.88 6.36
N PHE A 307 -3.24 -11.36 7.47
CA PHE A 307 -3.93 -11.43 8.75
C PHE A 307 -3.08 -10.69 9.78
N ILE A 308 -3.45 -9.44 10.03
CA ILE A 308 -2.58 -8.45 10.67
C ILE A 308 -3.27 -7.83 11.89
N SER A 309 -2.52 -7.72 12.98
CA SER A 309 -2.94 -7.10 14.23
C SER A 309 -2.36 -5.70 14.35
N LYS A 310 -3.20 -4.74 14.76
CA LYS A 310 -2.77 -3.39 15.08
C LYS A 310 -1.97 -3.39 16.37
N VAL A 311 -0.76 -2.82 16.32
CA VAL A 311 0.12 -2.71 17.49
C VAL A 311 0.09 -1.29 18.00
N THR A 312 -0.29 -1.13 19.26
CA THR A 312 -0.17 0.13 20.01
C THR A 312 1.04 0.02 20.93
N LEU A 313 2.04 0.85 20.68
CA LEU A 313 3.23 0.89 21.55
C LEU A 313 2.96 1.71 22.81
N THR A 314 3.73 1.42 23.86
CA THR A 314 3.69 2.18 25.11
C THR A 314 4.32 3.56 24.93
N GLU A 315 3.73 4.57 25.56
CA GLU A 315 4.33 5.91 25.62
C GLU A 315 5.64 5.87 26.47
N PRO A 316 6.66 6.65 26.11
CA PRO A 316 6.72 7.67 25.06
C PRO A 316 7.24 7.19 23.70
N VAL A 317 7.11 5.90 23.36
CA VAL A 317 7.63 5.34 22.13
C VAL A 317 6.87 5.91 20.93
N THR A 318 7.55 6.71 20.14
CA THR A 318 6.95 7.36 18.96
C THR A 318 7.37 6.72 17.64
N ASN A 319 8.48 5.97 17.61
CA ASN A 319 9.01 5.39 16.38
C ASN A 319 8.53 3.95 16.18
N THR A 320 7.29 3.80 15.74
CA THR A 320 6.68 2.49 15.43
C THR A 320 7.39 1.77 14.26
N ARG A 321 8.01 2.53 13.35
CA ARG A 321 8.78 1.98 12.24
C ARG A 321 9.97 1.15 12.72
N LEU A 322 10.74 1.65 13.69
CA LEU A 322 11.88 0.92 14.26
C LEU A 322 11.45 -0.41 14.89
N TYR A 323 10.29 -0.44 15.51
CA TYR A 323 9.72 -1.67 16.07
C TYR A 323 9.45 -2.71 14.96
N GLY A 324 8.78 -2.31 13.88
CA GLY A 324 8.53 -3.18 12.74
C GLY A 324 9.82 -3.64 12.03
N GLU A 325 10.77 -2.72 11.83
CA GLU A 325 12.09 -3.05 11.26
C GLU A 325 12.85 -4.06 12.14
N SER A 326 12.72 -3.99 13.47
CA SER A 326 13.34 -4.95 14.39
C SER A 326 12.77 -6.36 14.18
N ILE A 327 11.47 -6.50 14.02
CA ILE A 327 10.82 -7.78 13.73
C ILE A 327 11.24 -8.31 12.36
N ALA A 328 11.23 -7.46 11.33
CA ALA A 328 11.68 -7.83 10.00
C ALA A 328 13.15 -8.29 9.99
N ARG A 329 14.02 -7.61 10.75
CA ARG A 329 15.42 -7.99 10.91
C ARG A 329 15.58 -9.35 11.55
N ILE A 330 14.86 -9.63 12.65
CA ILE A 330 14.91 -10.96 13.30
C ILE A 330 14.47 -12.05 12.32
N ALA A 331 13.39 -11.82 11.59
CA ALA A 331 12.91 -12.77 10.57
C ALA A 331 13.96 -13.04 9.49
N ASN A 332 14.64 -11.99 9.00
CA ASN A 332 15.67 -12.12 7.97
C ASN A 332 16.94 -12.81 8.49
N VAL A 333 17.27 -12.63 9.77
CA VAL A 333 18.37 -13.40 10.41
C VAL A 333 18.03 -14.90 10.46
N LEU A 334 16.81 -15.24 10.88
CA LEU A 334 16.38 -16.64 10.98
C LEU A 334 16.13 -17.30 9.62
N GLY A 335 15.66 -16.53 8.64
CA GLY A 335 15.34 -16.99 7.29
C GLY A 335 16.47 -16.82 6.27
N ASP A 336 17.67 -16.37 6.69
CA ASP A 336 18.78 -16.05 5.78
C ASP A 336 18.33 -15.15 4.61
N GLY A 337 17.65 -14.05 4.96
CA GLY A 337 17.11 -13.10 3.98
C GLY A 337 15.88 -13.60 3.20
N LYS A 338 15.20 -14.65 3.68
CA LYS A 338 13.97 -15.19 3.11
C LYS A 338 12.83 -15.15 4.12
N PRO A 339 11.56 -15.10 3.66
CA PRO A 339 10.42 -15.26 4.55
C PRO A 339 10.39 -16.64 5.21
N ILE A 340 9.75 -16.70 6.37
CA ILE A 340 9.51 -17.96 7.08
C ILE A 340 8.12 -18.47 6.72
N ILE A 341 8.00 -19.76 6.41
CA ILE A 341 6.74 -20.49 6.26
C ILE A 341 6.56 -21.47 7.40
N GLN A 342 5.34 -21.55 7.94
CA GLN A 342 4.95 -22.50 8.99
C GLN A 342 3.53 -23.00 8.78
N SER A 343 3.25 -24.29 8.99
CA SER A 343 1.87 -24.78 9.05
C SER A 343 1.21 -24.36 10.36
N LEU A 344 -0.09 -24.13 10.33
CA LEU A 344 -0.86 -23.74 11.52
C LEU A 344 -0.78 -24.82 12.60
N LYS A 345 -0.77 -26.09 12.21
CA LYS A 345 -0.55 -27.25 13.13
C LYS A 345 0.77 -27.13 13.89
N ASP A 346 1.86 -26.85 13.18
CA ASP A 346 3.18 -26.76 13.82
C ASP A 346 3.27 -25.53 14.73
N LEU A 347 2.67 -24.40 14.35
CA LEU A 347 2.60 -23.22 15.21
C LEU A 347 1.84 -23.50 16.51
N ARG A 348 0.65 -24.15 16.43
CA ARG A 348 -0.13 -24.57 17.61
C ARG A 348 0.64 -25.49 18.53
N ASN A 349 1.43 -26.38 17.96
CA ASN A 349 2.25 -27.35 18.70
C ASN A 349 3.56 -26.74 19.25
N GLY A 350 3.81 -25.44 19.04
CA GLY A 350 5.01 -24.75 19.51
C GLY A 350 6.29 -25.29 18.89
N ARG A 351 6.26 -25.75 17.64
CA ARG A 351 7.42 -26.33 16.96
C ARG A 351 7.62 -25.74 15.57
N ARG A 352 8.87 -25.62 15.14
CA ARG A 352 9.19 -25.22 13.78
C ARG A 352 8.59 -26.17 12.74
N SER A 353 8.17 -25.64 11.59
CA SER A 353 7.86 -26.47 10.43
C SER A 353 9.12 -26.97 9.72
N GLU A 354 8.96 -28.07 8.99
CA GLU A 354 9.96 -28.65 8.10
C GLU A 354 9.29 -29.00 6.77
N TRP A 355 10.02 -28.87 5.68
CA TRP A 355 9.48 -29.09 4.34
C TRP A 355 8.81 -30.46 4.15
N HIS A 356 9.34 -31.51 4.77
CA HIS A 356 8.76 -32.85 4.67
C HIS A 356 7.35 -32.94 5.29
N ARG A 357 7.02 -32.09 6.30
CA ARG A 357 5.68 -32.00 6.89
C ARG A 357 4.75 -31.10 6.05
N ILE A 358 5.26 -29.94 5.62
CA ILE A 358 4.51 -29.03 4.75
C ILE A 358 4.08 -29.75 3.45
N ASN A 359 4.99 -30.46 2.81
CA ASN A 359 4.72 -31.19 1.56
C ASN A 359 3.77 -32.39 1.69
N LYS A 360 3.45 -32.82 2.91
CA LYS A 360 2.42 -33.84 3.19
C LYS A 360 1.02 -33.25 3.35
N GLY A 361 0.90 -31.95 3.52
CA GLY A 361 -0.36 -31.25 3.65
C GLY A 361 -1.09 -31.12 2.31
N PHE A 362 -2.35 -30.71 2.36
CA PHE A 362 -3.21 -30.56 1.18
C PHE A 362 -3.04 -29.22 0.46
N ILE A 363 -2.22 -28.31 0.99
CA ILE A 363 -1.96 -27.00 0.40
C ILE A 363 -0.54 -26.98 -0.16
N GLU A 364 -0.42 -26.87 -1.48
CA GLU A 364 0.87 -26.65 -2.11
C GLU A 364 1.27 -25.16 -2.00
N PRO A 365 2.42 -24.85 -1.35
CA PRO A 365 2.86 -23.45 -1.20
C PRO A 365 3.06 -22.74 -2.54
N THR A 366 2.46 -21.55 -2.71
CA THR A 366 2.68 -20.75 -3.91
C THR A 366 4.01 -19.99 -3.88
N LEU A 367 4.54 -19.66 -2.68
CA LEU A 367 5.90 -19.13 -2.50
C LEU A 367 6.83 -20.25 -2.03
N LYS A 368 7.68 -20.76 -2.95
CA LYS A 368 8.66 -21.81 -2.64
C LYS A 368 10.01 -21.26 -2.16
N ASP A 369 10.34 -20.02 -2.50
CA ASP A 369 11.58 -19.35 -2.05
C ASP A 369 11.40 -18.72 -0.65
N CYS A 370 11.18 -19.58 0.33
CA CYS A 370 11.02 -19.28 1.75
C CYS A 370 11.67 -20.41 2.60
N VAL A 371 11.78 -20.21 3.90
CA VAL A 371 12.38 -21.16 4.84
C VAL A 371 11.32 -21.72 5.76
N ALA A 372 11.20 -23.05 5.82
CA ALA A 372 10.35 -23.72 6.81
C ALA A 372 10.93 -23.48 8.21
N GLY A 373 10.18 -22.81 9.07
CA GLY A 373 10.69 -22.32 10.35
C GLY A 373 9.63 -22.17 11.43
N ASP A 374 9.92 -21.32 12.40
CA ASP A 374 9.07 -21.01 13.53
C ASP A 374 8.80 -19.49 13.64
N LEU A 375 7.57 -19.10 13.40
CA LEU A 375 7.13 -17.72 13.49
C LEU A 375 7.11 -17.19 14.94
N ALA A 376 6.99 -18.09 15.94
CA ALA A 376 7.04 -17.70 17.34
C ALA A 376 8.44 -17.23 17.80
N LEU A 377 9.50 -17.57 17.06
CA LEU A 377 10.84 -17.01 17.29
C LEU A 377 11.01 -15.59 16.69
N VAL A 378 10.09 -15.17 15.84
CA VAL A 378 10.13 -13.86 15.14
C VAL A 378 9.19 -12.87 15.77
N MET A 379 7.96 -13.30 16.03
CA MET A 379 6.90 -12.42 16.46
C MET A 379 6.71 -12.44 17.97
N PRO A 380 6.41 -11.28 18.58
CA PRO A 380 6.00 -11.24 19.98
C PRO A 380 4.83 -12.18 20.26
N HIS A 381 4.83 -12.80 21.45
CA HIS A 381 3.77 -13.72 21.89
C HIS A 381 2.36 -13.15 21.69
N ARG A 382 2.16 -11.84 21.99
CA ARG A 382 0.88 -11.17 21.79
C ARG A 382 0.38 -11.25 20.35
N ILE A 383 1.26 -11.10 19.36
CA ILE A 383 0.90 -11.18 17.93
C ILE A 383 0.54 -12.63 17.57
N ILE A 384 1.31 -13.61 18.03
CA ILE A 384 1.02 -15.03 17.81
C ILE A 384 -0.33 -15.42 18.41
N THR A 385 -0.61 -15.00 19.65
CA THR A 385 -1.90 -15.24 20.31
C THR A 385 -3.06 -14.62 19.52
N ASN A 386 -2.90 -13.36 19.07
CA ASN A 386 -3.92 -12.70 18.26
C ASN A 386 -4.18 -13.43 16.93
N ILE A 387 -3.14 -13.97 16.29
CA ILE A 387 -3.27 -14.76 15.05
C ILE A 387 -4.06 -16.05 15.31
N LEU A 388 -3.70 -16.81 16.34
CA LEU A 388 -4.35 -18.07 16.66
C LEU A 388 -5.83 -17.88 17.02
N GLU A 389 -6.14 -16.99 17.97
CA GLU A 389 -7.52 -16.67 18.37
C GLU A 389 -8.33 -16.06 17.20
N GLY A 390 -7.69 -15.21 16.40
CA GLY A 390 -8.32 -14.61 15.25
C GLY A 390 -8.69 -15.63 14.19
N LEU A 391 -7.83 -16.61 13.88
CA LEU A 391 -8.13 -17.70 12.93
C LEU A 391 -9.25 -18.62 13.46
N GLU A 392 -9.30 -18.92 14.76
CA GLU A 392 -10.39 -19.67 15.37
C GLU A 392 -11.75 -18.95 15.21
N LYS A 393 -11.75 -17.62 15.37
CA LYS A 393 -12.96 -16.81 15.16
C LYS A 393 -13.32 -16.67 13.69
N LEU A 394 -12.32 -16.51 12.82
CA LEU A 394 -12.53 -16.42 11.38
C LEU A 394 -13.11 -17.71 10.81
N ASP A 395 -12.75 -18.87 11.36
CA ASP A 395 -13.26 -20.19 10.95
C ASP A 395 -14.78 -20.35 11.15
N LYS A 396 -15.37 -19.62 12.10
CA LYS A 396 -16.82 -19.56 12.29
C LYS A 396 -17.54 -18.83 11.15
N ILE A 397 -16.79 -17.98 10.42
CA ILE A 397 -17.29 -17.19 9.29
C ILE A 397 -16.95 -17.88 7.98
N ILE A 398 -15.71 -18.37 7.87
CA ILE A 398 -15.14 -19.03 6.69
C ILE A 398 -14.59 -20.40 7.15
N PRO A 399 -15.43 -21.44 7.18
CA PRO A 399 -15.01 -22.76 7.64
C PRO A 399 -13.84 -23.32 6.83
N GLY A 400 -12.80 -23.80 7.52
CA GLY A 400 -11.60 -24.37 6.93
C GLY A 400 -10.39 -23.45 6.92
N VAL A 401 -10.53 -22.15 7.22
CA VAL A 401 -9.34 -21.27 7.30
C VAL A 401 -8.44 -21.60 8.48
N ASN A 402 -8.99 -22.26 9.52
CA ASN A 402 -8.30 -22.67 10.73
C ASN A 402 -7.85 -24.13 10.68
N ASN A 403 -7.70 -24.71 9.48
CA ASN A 403 -7.26 -26.09 9.30
C ASN A 403 -5.78 -26.25 9.67
N ASP A 404 -5.40 -27.45 10.13
CA ASP A 404 -4.04 -27.82 10.46
C ASP A 404 -3.03 -27.55 9.33
N ASP A 405 -3.45 -27.74 8.07
CA ASP A 405 -2.62 -27.56 6.87
C ASP A 405 -2.55 -26.11 6.38
N THR A 406 -3.33 -25.18 6.96
CA THR A 406 -3.25 -23.74 6.62
C THR A 406 -1.81 -23.26 6.76
N LEU A 407 -1.32 -22.57 5.72
CA LEU A 407 0.05 -22.09 5.68
C LEU A 407 0.12 -20.63 6.12
N LEU A 408 1.10 -20.33 6.95
CA LEU A 408 1.39 -19.00 7.46
C LEU A 408 2.77 -18.57 6.99
N TYR A 409 2.85 -17.41 6.37
CA TYR A 409 4.13 -16.83 5.96
C TYR A 409 4.38 -15.54 6.74
N GLY A 410 5.60 -15.30 7.14
CA GLY A 410 5.90 -14.09 7.90
C GLY A 410 7.33 -13.61 7.81
N PRO A 411 7.50 -12.35 8.26
CA PRO A 411 6.47 -11.44 8.75
C PRO A 411 5.74 -10.71 7.62
N GLU A 412 4.46 -10.41 7.82
CA GLU A 412 3.78 -9.38 7.06
C GLU A 412 3.67 -8.12 7.93
N ILE A 413 4.23 -7.02 7.47
CA ILE A 413 4.29 -5.77 8.23
C ILE A 413 3.75 -4.65 7.37
N LYS A 414 2.73 -3.97 7.86
CA LYS A 414 2.23 -2.77 7.24
C LYS A 414 2.83 -1.56 7.93
N PHE A 415 3.88 -1.03 7.33
CA PHE A 415 4.49 0.22 7.75
C PHE A 415 3.63 1.39 7.29
N PHE A 416 3.33 2.29 8.22
CA PHE A 416 2.66 3.55 7.90
C PHE A 416 3.66 4.69 7.99
N SER A 417 3.53 5.64 7.07
CA SER A 417 4.30 6.88 7.10
C SER A 417 3.81 7.78 8.24
N ASN A 418 4.70 8.63 8.76
CA ASN A 418 4.30 9.69 9.67
C ASN A 418 3.32 10.64 8.98
N GLU A 419 2.31 11.10 9.70
CA GLU A 419 1.32 12.03 9.20
C GLU A 419 1.82 13.46 9.34
N ILE A 420 2.20 14.08 8.23
CA ILE A 420 2.63 15.48 8.20
C ILE A 420 1.44 16.37 8.54
N GLN A 421 1.62 17.33 9.46
CA GLN A 421 0.57 18.25 9.84
C GLN A 421 0.41 19.35 8.79
N THR A 422 -0.80 19.49 8.29
CA THR A 422 -1.20 20.40 7.20
C THR A 422 -2.60 20.93 7.46
N ASP A 423 -3.03 21.89 6.70
CA ASP A 423 -4.43 22.26 6.63
C ASP A 423 -5.29 21.17 5.93
N ASN A 424 -6.57 21.43 5.75
CA ASN A 424 -7.53 20.51 5.14
C ASN A 424 -7.29 20.29 3.62
N ASN A 425 -6.53 21.17 2.98
CA ASN A 425 -6.14 21.08 1.58
C ASN A 425 -4.73 20.44 1.42
N PHE A 426 -4.19 19.90 2.52
CA PHE A 426 -2.85 19.30 2.60
C PHE A 426 -1.69 20.27 2.41
N LYS A 427 -1.93 21.58 2.55
CA LYS A 427 -0.96 22.68 2.42
C LYS A 427 -0.30 23.00 3.77
N LEU A 428 0.97 23.35 3.77
CA LEU A 428 1.64 23.96 4.91
C LEU A 428 1.14 25.38 5.13
N GLU A 429 1.02 25.79 6.40
CA GLU A 429 0.47 27.11 6.77
C GLU A 429 1.22 28.29 6.13
N LYS A 430 2.55 28.22 6.07
CA LYS A 430 3.43 29.34 5.66
C LYS A 430 4.06 29.20 4.29
N ALA A 431 3.69 28.18 3.51
CA ALA A 431 4.32 27.90 2.23
C ALA A 431 3.34 27.18 1.28
N ASN A 432 3.43 27.47 0.00
CA ASN A 432 2.68 26.74 -1.02
C ASN A 432 3.33 25.37 -1.30
N VAL A 433 3.45 24.57 -0.24
CA VAL A 433 3.97 23.21 -0.25
C VAL A 433 2.91 22.29 0.31
N TYR A 434 2.52 21.29 -0.47
CA TYR A 434 1.46 20.34 -0.18
C TYR A 434 2.06 18.97 0.08
N PHE A 435 1.64 18.29 1.14
CA PHE A 435 2.06 16.93 1.48
C PHE A 435 0.90 15.97 1.32
N ILE A 436 0.95 15.09 0.33
CA ILE A 436 -0.16 14.21 -0.07
C ILE A 436 0.26 12.74 -0.20
N GLY A 437 -0.74 11.87 -0.30
CA GLY A 437 -0.54 10.43 -0.54
C GLY A 437 0.05 9.66 0.64
N ASP A 438 0.54 8.46 0.36
CA ASP A 438 0.99 7.49 1.35
C ASP A 438 2.26 7.95 2.10
N GLY A 439 3.23 8.54 1.39
CA GLY A 439 4.49 9.00 2.00
C GLY A 439 4.31 10.09 3.04
N ALA A 440 3.27 10.90 2.92
CA ALA A 440 2.91 11.96 3.87
C ALA A 440 1.94 11.49 4.97
N GLY A 441 1.59 10.20 5.00
CA GLY A 441 0.65 9.64 5.97
C GLY A 441 -0.82 10.01 5.72
N LYS A 442 -1.16 10.52 4.53
CA LYS A 442 -2.51 10.98 4.19
C LYS A 442 -3.37 9.93 3.50
N ALA A 443 -2.75 8.88 2.94
CA ALA A 443 -3.42 7.79 2.25
C ALA A 443 -2.69 6.47 2.48
N GLY A 444 -3.36 5.33 2.25
CA GLY A 444 -2.78 3.99 2.34
C GLY A 444 -3.29 3.05 1.23
N ASN A 445 -4.02 3.58 0.26
CA ASN A 445 -4.49 2.86 -0.93
C ASN A 445 -4.45 3.77 -2.17
N ILE A 446 -4.59 3.17 -3.34
CA ILE A 446 -4.44 3.85 -4.64
C ILE A 446 -5.48 4.97 -4.82
N VAL A 447 -6.75 4.67 -4.55
CA VAL A 447 -7.87 5.61 -4.77
C VAL A 447 -7.77 6.81 -3.84
N THR A 448 -7.56 6.59 -2.53
CA THR A 448 -7.40 7.69 -1.58
C THR A 448 -6.16 8.53 -1.89
N ALA A 449 -5.06 7.90 -2.32
CA ALA A 449 -3.87 8.64 -2.73
C ALA A 449 -4.16 9.56 -3.93
N ALA A 450 -4.83 9.06 -4.97
CA ALA A 450 -5.28 9.83 -6.11
C ALA A 450 -6.20 11.00 -5.68
N ALA A 451 -7.17 10.73 -4.81
CA ALA A 451 -8.09 11.73 -4.27
C ALA A 451 -7.37 12.87 -3.54
N THR A 452 -6.33 12.58 -2.72
CA THR A 452 -5.52 13.65 -2.10
C THR A 452 -4.83 14.52 -3.14
N GLY A 453 -4.47 13.95 -4.29
CA GLY A 453 -3.91 14.69 -5.43
C GLY A 453 -4.88 15.69 -6.02
N LEU A 454 -6.15 15.31 -6.18
CA LEU A 454 -7.20 16.20 -6.68
C LEU A 454 -7.44 17.37 -5.74
N VAL A 455 -7.47 17.13 -4.41
CA VAL A 455 -7.66 18.19 -3.41
C VAL A 455 -6.55 19.24 -3.49
N ALA A 456 -5.29 18.81 -3.43
CA ALA A 456 -4.15 19.74 -3.51
C ALA A 456 -4.13 20.52 -4.84
N ALA A 457 -4.44 19.84 -5.95
CA ALA A 457 -4.51 20.49 -7.26
C ALA A 457 -5.59 21.57 -7.33
N ARG A 458 -6.77 21.33 -6.76
CA ARG A 458 -7.90 22.26 -6.73
C ARG A 458 -7.59 23.51 -5.90
N ASP A 459 -6.97 23.33 -4.71
CA ASP A 459 -6.54 24.48 -3.91
C ASP A 459 -5.52 25.36 -4.66
N ILE A 460 -4.60 24.76 -5.42
CA ILE A 460 -3.67 25.52 -6.29
C ILE A 460 -4.44 26.27 -7.37
N LEU A 461 -5.41 25.63 -8.04
CA LEU A 461 -6.19 26.26 -9.12
C LEU A 461 -7.03 27.45 -8.63
N GLU A 462 -7.50 27.44 -7.39
CA GLU A 462 -8.23 28.54 -6.78
C GLU A 462 -7.34 29.77 -6.47
N ARG A 463 -6.01 29.56 -6.37
CA ARG A 463 -5.02 30.61 -6.03
C ARG A 463 -4.26 31.17 -7.22
N VAL A 464 -4.37 30.56 -8.40
CA VAL A 464 -3.67 30.92 -9.65
C VAL A 464 -4.66 31.42 -10.70
#